data_a051a0a24ab71900d1db05b1e79068f1
#
_entry.id   a051a0a24ab71900d1db05b1e79068f1
#
_cell.length_a   1.000
_cell.length_b   1.000
_cell.length_c   1.000
_cell.angle_alpha   90.00
_cell.angle_beta   90.00
_cell.angle_gamma   90.00
#
_symmetry.space_group_name_H-M   'P 1'
#
loop_
_entity.id
_entity.type
_entity.pdbx_description
1 polymer ?
#
loop_
_entity_poly.entity_id
_entity_poly.type
_entity_poly.pdbx_seq_one_letter_code
_entity_poly.pdbx_strand_id
1 'polypeptide(L)'
;MRVVVDLTRCQGYGQCVFLAPDVFTMHGQEALMYDTDPDDAQRGHVLRAAAACPVQALHVDRMATQHRTMEPELRHPTSDVDGEFKRNGHIVIVGASLAGGRAAGVLRRDGFKGKVTLIGDEKHQPYDRPPLSKQVLTGRVDAEHTMLPHLREIEVEWLAGTPATGLDIGAKQVTLADGRQIGFDKVLIATGARARPWPNEAEAALDGVYVLRTLDEADLMRRRLAAGVNRVLIIGAGFTGSEVASVCRGLDLEVTVVEAGPAPLVGALGRVIGDIAAGLQRDAGVDLRCGVTVTELVGDEQGRLTGARLSDGGTVEADMAVVALGAVRNVEWLEGSGLAAGPWGVATDAGCRAVDINGLVTDDIFVAGDVARFPHPVYHYQFMSLEHWGNAVAQAEIAAHNMLSDQAHRWPHLSLPVFWSNQFGVNIKSVGVTSIADEVVIAQGSVEERRFVAVYGYQGRITAAVTFDQAMWLDFYRDLIERATPFPPDYRMVGRPDEMRPVPAEVPQRMAPAAGATVVVTGHDPAERRVSLVRQQP
;
A
#
# COMPACT_ATOMS: atom_id res chain seq x y z
N MET A 1 10.56 -21.91 -17.18
CA MET A 1 10.33 -22.11 -15.70
C MET A 1 9.94 -20.78 -15.12
N ARG A 2 8.96 -20.76 -14.24
CA ARG A 2 8.47 -19.50 -13.65
C ARG A 2 8.92 -19.37 -12.18
N VAL A 3 9.45 -18.20 -11.84
CA VAL A 3 9.89 -17.89 -10.48
C VAL A 3 9.09 -16.69 -9.95
N VAL A 4 8.57 -16.82 -8.74
CA VAL A 4 7.88 -15.72 -8.03
C VAL A 4 8.50 -15.58 -6.66
N VAL A 5 8.87 -14.37 -6.30
CA VAL A 5 9.32 -14.04 -4.94
C VAL A 5 8.17 -13.36 -4.20
N ASP A 6 7.74 -13.96 -3.10
CA ASP A 6 6.81 -13.32 -2.17
C ASP A 6 7.57 -12.21 -1.39
N LEU A 7 7.45 -10.99 -1.87
CA LEU A 7 8.14 -9.84 -1.28
C LEU A 7 7.63 -9.50 0.14
N THR A 8 6.44 -9.99 0.51
CA THR A 8 5.93 -9.81 1.89
C THR A 8 6.67 -10.70 2.88
N ARG A 9 7.18 -11.85 2.41
CA ARG A 9 7.97 -12.79 3.19
C ARG A 9 9.48 -12.60 3.04
N CYS A 10 9.92 -12.09 1.90
CA CYS A 10 11.34 -11.92 1.62
C CYS A 10 11.99 -10.99 2.63
N GLN A 11 12.98 -11.50 3.36
CA GLN A 11 13.72 -10.81 4.40
C GLN A 11 15.12 -10.36 3.92
N GLY A 12 15.43 -10.54 2.63
CA GLY A 12 16.71 -10.12 2.06
C GLY A 12 17.92 -10.98 2.51
N TYR A 13 17.71 -12.22 2.95
CA TYR A 13 18.81 -13.10 3.40
C TYR A 13 19.88 -13.41 2.34
N GLY A 14 19.59 -13.16 1.06
CA GLY A 14 20.52 -13.32 -0.04
C GLY A 14 20.93 -14.76 -0.39
N GLN A 15 20.43 -15.79 0.30
CA GLN A 15 20.78 -17.19 0.01
C GLN A 15 20.39 -17.63 -1.41
N CYS A 16 19.31 -17.07 -1.95
CA CYS A 16 18.90 -17.31 -3.32
C CYS A 16 19.93 -16.80 -4.34
N VAL A 17 20.55 -15.66 -4.06
CA VAL A 17 21.61 -15.09 -4.92
C VAL A 17 22.84 -15.99 -4.92
N PHE A 18 23.22 -16.53 -3.77
CA PHE A 18 24.36 -17.45 -3.69
C PHE A 18 24.11 -18.78 -4.43
N LEU A 19 22.86 -19.28 -4.38
CA LEU A 19 22.51 -20.61 -4.95
C LEU A 19 22.08 -20.56 -6.41
N ALA A 20 21.64 -19.41 -6.90
CA ALA A 20 21.22 -19.20 -8.30
C ALA A 20 21.57 -17.76 -8.75
N PRO A 21 22.88 -17.42 -8.86
CA PRO A 21 23.34 -16.06 -9.12
C PRO A 21 22.93 -15.53 -10.52
N ASP A 22 22.69 -16.42 -11.46
CA ASP A 22 22.23 -16.05 -12.82
C ASP A 22 20.73 -15.67 -12.83
N VAL A 23 19.99 -15.99 -11.77
CA VAL A 23 18.55 -15.74 -11.67
C VAL A 23 18.23 -14.68 -10.61
N PHE A 24 19.00 -14.62 -9.54
CA PHE A 24 18.79 -13.68 -8.42
C PHE A 24 20.01 -12.81 -8.23
N THR A 25 19.81 -11.52 -8.04
CA THR A 25 20.87 -10.56 -7.76
C THR A 25 20.45 -9.64 -6.64
N MET A 26 21.32 -9.40 -5.66
CA MET A 26 21.08 -8.35 -4.66
C MET A 26 21.61 -7.03 -5.18
N HIS A 27 20.79 -6.00 -5.05
CA HIS A 27 21.22 -4.64 -5.25
C HIS A 27 21.32 -3.94 -3.90
N GLY A 28 22.53 -3.60 -3.48
CA GLY A 28 22.78 -3.25 -2.09
C GLY A 28 22.54 -4.44 -1.16
N GLN A 29 22.18 -4.18 0.09
CA GLN A 29 21.93 -5.24 1.07
C GLN A 29 20.48 -5.77 1.07
N GLU A 30 19.55 -5.23 0.25
CA GLU A 30 18.12 -5.42 0.52
C GLU A 30 17.21 -5.54 -0.69
N ALA A 31 17.60 -5.09 -1.86
CA ALA A 31 16.76 -5.20 -3.05
C ALA A 31 17.10 -6.47 -3.81
N LEU A 32 16.23 -7.47 -3.73
CA LEU A 32 16.34 -8.67 -4.54
C LEU A 32 15.79 -8.40 -5.93
N MET A 33 16.66 -8.47 -6.93
CA MET A 33 16.30 -8.52 -8.35
C MET A 33 16.32 -9.98 -8.82
N TYR A 34 15.37 -10.38 -9.62
CA TYR A 34 15.33 -11.75 -10.13
C TYR A 34 14.68 -11.83 -11.51
N ASP A 35 15.11 -12.81 -12.28
CA ASP A 35 14.46 -13.19 -13.52
C ASP A 35 13.18 -13.99 -13.19
N THR A 36 12.05 -13.53 -13.69
CA THR A 36 10.75 -14.16 -13.44
C THR A 36 10.50 -15.38 -14.33
N ASP A 37 11.23 -15.50 -15.43
CA ASP A 37 11.10 -16.60 -16.39
C ASP A 37 12.47 -17.12 -16.85
N PRO A 38 13.34 -17.56 -15.93
CA PRO A 38 14.67 -18.04 -16.26
C PRO A 38 14.61 -19.32 -17.09
N ASP A 39 15.66 -19.56 -17.88
CA ASP A 39 15.82 -20.78 -18.66
C ASP A 39 15.65 -22.03 -17.76
N ASP A 40 15.01 -23.06 -18.29
CA ASP A 40 14.84 -24.34 -17.59
C ASP A 40 16.17 -25.02 -17.23
N ALA A 41 17.27 -24.67 -17.88
CA ALA A 41 18.62 -25.08 -17.47
C ALA A 41 18.98 -24.63 -16.05
N GLN A 42 18.40 -23.52 -15.56
CA GLN A 42 18.60 -22.98 -14.20
C GLN A 42 17.68 -23.64 -13.15
N ARG A 43 16.75 -24.50 -13.56
CA ARG A 43 15.73 -25.10 -12.68
C ARG A 43 16.32 -25.72 -11.40
N GLY A 44 17.42 -26.46 -11.53
CA GLY A 44 18.07 -27.11 -10.39
C GLY A 44 18.64 -26.11 -9.36
N HIS A 45 19.16 -25.00 -9.83
CA HIS A 45 19.68 -23.91 -8.99
C HIS A 45 18.54 -23.17 -8.29
N VAL A 46 17.48 -22.83 -9.01
CA VAL A 46 16.31 -22.14 -8.47
C VAL A 46 15.56 -22.98 -7.45
N LEU A 47 15.41 -24.31 -7.69
CA LEU A 47 14.78 -25.20 -6.70
C LEU A 47 15.60 -25.30 -5.41
N ARG A 48 16.94 -25.35 -5.50
CA ARG A 48 17.82 -25.30 -4.32
C ARG A 48 17.69 -23.97 -3.59
N ALA A 49 17.62 -22.85 -4.31
CA ALA A 49 17.41 -21.53 -3.73
C ALA A 49 16.06 -21.44 -3.02
N ALA A 50 15.01 -21.99 -3.61
CA ALA A 50 13.68 -22.04 -2.99
C ALA A 50 13.66 -22.91 -1.71
N ALA A 51 14.31 -24.07 -1.75
CA ALA A 51 14.42 -24.95 -0.58
C ALA A 51 15.26 -24.35 0.56
N ALA A 52 16.29 -23.57 0.21
CA ALA A 52 17.17 -22.91 1.18
C ALA A 52 16.63 -21.58 1.70
N CYS A 53 15.56 -21.04 1.13
CA CYS A 53 14.95 -19.80 1.60
C CYS A 53 14.30 -20.02 2.98
N PRO A 54 14.84 -19.42 4.07
CA PRO A 54 14.38 -19.71 5.44
C PRO A 54 12.94 -19.24 5.67
N VAL A 55 12.47 -18.27 4.90
CA VAL A 55 11.10 -17.72 5.00
C VAL A 55 10.18 -18.25 3.89
N GLN A 56 10.66 -19.20 3.08
CA GLN A 56 9.88 -19.83 2.00
C GLN A 56 9.23 -18.81 1.05
N ALA A 57 9.96 -17.72 0.74
CA ALA A 57 9.49 -16.64 -0.11
C ALA A 57 9.59 -16.95 -1.62
N LEU A 58 10.29 -18.02 -2.02
CA LEU A 58 10.52 -18.37 -3.43
C LEU A 58 9.55 -19.46 -3.87
N HIS A 59 8.79 -19.19 -4.91
CA HIS A 59 7.86 -20.12 -5.53
C HIS A 59 8.29 -20.41 -6.97
N VAL A 60 8.37 -21.69 -7.33
CA VAL A 60 8.76 -22.14 -8.65
C VAL A 60 7.61 -22.91 -9.26
N ASP A 61 7.18 -22.53 -10.48
CA ASP A 61 6.07 -23.13 -11.23
C ASP A 61 4.74 -23.25 -10.44
N ARG A 62 4.65 -22.58 -9.30
CA ARG A 62 3.41 -22.47 -8.53
C ARG A 62 2.95 -21.01 -8.57
N MET A 63 1.70 -20.79 -8.92
CA MET A 63 1.07 -19.52 -8.53
C MET A 63 1.18 -19.41 -7.02
N ALA A 64 1.54 -18.21 -6.53
CA ALA A 64 1.69 -17.96 -5.11
C ALA A 64 0.37 -18.32 -4.39
N THR A 65 0.32 -19.52 -3.86
CA THR A 65 -0.77 -19.97 -3.01
C THR A 65 -0.23 -20.92 -1.99
N GLN A 66 -0.11 -20.44 -0.80
CA GLN A 66 -0.57 -21.11 0.41
C GLN A 66 -0.14 -20.28 1.61
N HIS A 67 -0.94 -19.29 1.98
CA HIS A 67 -1.21 -19.18 3.40
C HIS A 67 -1.90 -20.47 3.78
N ARG A 68 -1.20 -21.34 4.48
CA ARG A 68 -1.82 -22.47 5.15
C ARG A 68 -2.58 -21.94 6.36
N THR A 69 -3.72 -21.30 6.11
CA THR A 69 -4.79 -21.29 7.10
C THR A 69 -5.23 -22.73 7.22
N MET A 70 -5.26 -23.24 8.45
CA MET A 70 -5.88 -24.53 8.74
C MET A 70 -7.29 -24.49 8.16
N GLU A 71 -7.51 -25.24 7.08
CA GLU A 71 -8.85 -25.49 6.57
C GLU A 71 -9.60 -26.32 7.60
N PRO A 72 -10.77 -25.88 8.06
CA PRO A 72 -11.75 -26.83 8.55
C PRO A 72 -12.26 -27.56 7.32
N GLU A 73 -12.01 -28.85 7.20
CA GLU A 73 -12.68 -29.72 6.26
C GLU A 73 -14.18 -29.77 6.59
N LEU A 74 -14.93 -28.82 6.03
CA LEU A 74 -16.38 -28.89 5.96
C LEU A 74 -16.79 -28.71 4.50
N ARG A 75 -16.81 -29.82 3.78
CA ARG A 75 -17.46 -29.93 2.49
C ARG A 75 -18.97 -29.89 2.71
N HIS A 76 -19.58 -28.74 2.51
CA HIS A 76 -21.03 -28.66 2.32
C HIS A 76 -21.37 -28.54 0.83
N PRO A 77 -22.44 -29.13 0.34
CA PRO A 77 -22.83 -29.05 -1.07
C PRO A 77 -23.19 -27.61 -1.44
N THR A 78 -22.50 -27.08 -2.43
CA THR A 78 -22.82 -25.79 -3.06
C THR A 78 -24.14 -25.87 -3.78
N SER A 79 -25.02 -24.87 -3.63
CA SER A 79 -26.28 -24.80 -4.35
C SER A 79 -26.04 -24.59 -5.86
N ASP A 80 -26.92 -25.15 -6.73
CA ASP A 80 -26.83 -25.06 -8.20
C ASP A 80 -26.82 -23.61 -8.74
N VAL A 81 -27.37 -22.66 -7.98
CA VAL A 81 -27.40 -21.22 -8.32
C VAL A 81 -25.98 -20.64 -8.39
N ASP A 82 -25.09 -21.06 -7.50
CA ASP A 82 -23.68 -20.63 -7.51
C ASP A 82 -22.92 -21.18 -8.72
N GLY A 83 -23.31 -22.37 -9.19
CA GLY A 83 -22.73 -23.00 -10.37
C GLY A 83 -23.03 -22.25 -11.68
N GLU A 84 -24.22 -21.67 -11.83
CA GLU A 84 -24.60 -20.91 -13.02
C GLU A 84 -23.86 -19.58 -13.07
N PHE A 85 -23.82 -18.83 -11.97
CA PHE A 85 -23.06 -17.58 -11.89
C PHE A 85 -21.57 -17.82 -12.19
N LYS A 86 -20.96 -18.85 -11.62
CA LYS A 86 -19.55 -19.18 -11.89
C LYS A 86 -19.27 -19.48 -13.36
N ARG A 87 -20.24 -20.02 -14.09
CA ARG A 87 -20.08 -20.33 -15.53
C ARG A 87 -20.36 -19.15 -16.45
N ASN A 88 -21.40 -18.37 -16.16
CA ASN A 88 -21.99 -17.43 -17.11
C ASN A 88 -22.04 -15.97 -16.60
N GLY A 89 -21.74 -15.73 -15.33
CA GLY A 89 -21.83 -14.39 -14.74
C GLY A 89 -20.83 -13.41 -15.33
N HIS A 90 -21.07 -12.12 -15.09
CA HIS A 90 -20.19 -11.03 -15.50
C HIS A 90 -19.69 -10.26 -14.27
N ILE A 91 -18.39 -10.33 -14.02
CA ILE A 91 -17.72 -9.54 -12.98
C ILE A 91 -16.98 -8.40 -13.66
N VAL A 92 -17.27 -7.17 -13.21
CA VAL A 92 -16.54 -5.97 -13.61
C VAL A 92 -15.61 -5.55 -12.49
N ILE A 93 -14.36 -5.28 -12.82
CA ILE A 93 -13.32 -4.79 -11.90
C ILE A 93 -12.93 -3.38 -12.35
N VAL A 94 -13.18 -2.37 -11.53
CA VAL A 94 -12.79 -0.98 -11.80
C VAL A 94 -11.53 -0.65 -11.03
N GLY A 95 -10.42 -0.53 -11.77
CA GLY A 95 -9.07 -0.37 -11.26
C GLY A 95 -8.16 -1.51 -11.71
N ALA A 96 -7.40 -1.31 -12.78
CA ALA A 96 -6.56 -2.31 -13.44
C ALA A 96 -5.11 -2.32 -12.90
N SER A 97 -4.92 -2.04 -11.61
CA SER A 97 -3.62 -2.10 -10.95
C SER A 97 -3.50 -3.37 -10.09
N LEU A 98 -2.66 -3.35 -9.05
CA LEU A 98 -2.33 -4.50 -8.20
C LEU A 98 -3.56 -5.23 -7.66
N ALA A 99 -4.48 -4.52 -6.98
CA ALA A 99 -5.64 -5.14 -6.36
C ALA A 99 -6.59 -5.75 -7.40
N GLY A 100 -6.93 -5.00 -8.46
CA GLY A 100 -7.81 -5.49 -9.51
C GLY A 100 -7.23 -6.67 -10.28
N GLY A 101 -5.96 -6.60 -10.67
CA GLY A 101 -5.27 -7.71 -11.32
C GLY A 101 -5.17 -8.95 -10.43
N ARG A 102 -4.86 -8.77 -9.13
CA ARG A 102 -4.83 -9.87 -8.17
C ARG A 102 -6.19 -10.54 -8.03
N ALA A 103 -7.25 -9.74 -7.88
CA ALA A 103 -8.62 -10.26 -7.78
C ALA A 103 -9.01 -11.05 -9.04
N ALA A 104 -8.71 -10.54 -10.24
CA ALA A 104 -8.97 -11.25 -11.50
C ALA A 104 -8.26 -12.61 -11.53
N GLY A 105 -6.99 -12.67 -11.10
CA GLY A 105 -6.25 -13.94 -10.98
C GLY A 105 -6.87 -14.91 -10.01
N VAL A 106 -7.33 -14.43 -8.85
CA VAL A 106 -8.00 -15.25 -7.84
C VAL A 106 -9.33 -15.79 -8.37
N LEU A 107 -10.15 -14.95 -9.01
CA LEU A 107 -11.41 -15.39 -9.62
C LEU A 107 -11.20 -16.57 -10.58
N ARG A 108 -10.18 -16.49 -11.45
CA ARG A 108 -9.86 -17.59 -12.38
C ARG A 108 -9.36 -18.84 -11.67
N ARG A 109 -8.46 -18.67 -10.70
CA ARG A 109 -7.94 -19.77 -9.88
C ARG A 109 -9.05 -20.50 -9.12
N ASP A 110 -10.04 -19.74 -8.59
CA ASP A 110 -11.13 -20.28 -7.78
C ASP A 110 -12.32 -20.75 -8.66
N GLY A 111 -12.08 -20.86 -9.98
CA GLY A 111 -12.95 -21.56 -10.93
C GLY A 111 -14.05 -20.70 -11.56
N PHE A 112 -13.98 -19.38 -11.50
CA PHE A 112 -14.88 -18.51 -12.22
C PHE A 112 -14.58 -18.54 -13.73
N LYS A 113 -15.54 -19.00 -14.54
CA LYS A 113 -15.44 -19.14 -16.01
C LYS A 113 -16.23 -18.06 -16.76
N GLY A 114 -17.05 -17.29 -16.06
CA GLY A 114 -17.84 -16.21 -16.62
C GLY A 114 -16.98 -15.06 -17.13
N LYS A 115 -17.59 -14.02 -17.62
CA LYS A 115 -16.91 -12.85 -18.16
C LYS A 115 -16.28 -12.03 -17.03
N VAL A 116 -14.99 -11.62 -17.18
CA VAL A 116 -14.32 -10.65 -16.33
C VAL A 116 -13.87 -9.48 -17.20
N THR A 117 -14.33 -8.27 -16.89
CA THR A 117 -13.92 -7.03 -17.55
C THR A 117 -13.12 -6.20 -16.56
N LEU A 118 -11.87 -5.86 -16.92
CA LEU A 118 -10.95 -5.06 -16.11
C LEU A 118 -10.81 -3.66 -16.72
N ILE A 119 -11.22 -2.64 -15.98
CA ILE A 119 -11.25 -1.24 -16.42
C ILE A 119 -10.14 -0.47 -15.75
N GLY A 120 -9.30 0.24 -16.51
CA GLY A 120 -8.20 1.06 -16.01
C GLY A 120 -8.11 2.41 -16.71
N ASP A 121 -7.73 3.45 -15.97
CA ASP A 121 -7.45 4.78 -16.46
C ASP A 121 -6.05 4.89 -17.10
N GLU A 122 -5.09 4.13 -16.59
CA GLU A 122 -3.75 4.04 -17.18
C GLU A 122 -3.75 3.13 -18.43
N LYS A 123 -2.88 3.47 -19.40
CA LYS A 123 -2.70 2.67 -20.63
C LYS A 123 -1.82 1.45 -20.41
N HIS A 124 -1.12 1.41 -19.29
CA HIS A 124 -0.18 0.35 -18.93
C HIS A 124 -0.91 -0.88 -18.41
N GLN A 125 -0.33 -2.05 -18.65
CA GLN A 125 -0.71 -3.25 -17.94
C GLN A 125 -0.30 -3.14 -16.45
N PRO A 126 -0.88 -3.94 -15.55
CA PRO A 126 -0.54 -3.89 -14.13
C PRO A 126 0.96 -3.99 -13.88
N TYR A 127 1.45 -3.09 -13.06
CA TYR A 127 2.87 -3.00 -12.68
C TYR A 127 3.01 -2.76 -11.18
N ASP A 128 4.21 -3.03 -10.66
CA ASP A 128 4.55 -2.82 -9.27
C ASP A 128 4.97 -1.37 -9.02
N ARG A 129 4.31 -0.68 -8.06
CA ARG A 129 4.56 0.74 -7.78
C ARG A 129 5.75 1.00 -6.83
N PRO A 130 6.09 0.14 -5.85
CA PRO A 130 7.18 0.41 -4.92
C PRO A 130 8.55 0.71 -5.57
N PRO A 131 8.93 0.14 -6.73
CA PRO A 131 10.17 0.49 -7.41
C PRO A 131 10.21 1.91 -7.99
N LEU A 132 9.04 2.55 -8.20
CA LEU A 132 8.94 3.85 -8.87
C LEU A 132 9.67 4.96 -8.11
N SER A 133 9.63 4.97 -6.77
CA SER A 133 10.32 5.93 -5.91
C SER A 133 11.79 5.58 -5.65
N LYS A 134 12.30 4.49 -6.22
CA LYS A 134 13.62 3.91 -5.94
C LYS A 134 14.41 3.61 -7.22
N GLN A 135 14.43 2.34 -7.62
CA GLN A 135 15.29 1.85 -8.70
C GLN A 135 14.92 2.42 -10.08
N VAL A 136 13.64 2.73 -10.32
CA VAL A 136 13.20 3.34 -11.57
C VAL A 136 13.77 4.75 -11.70
N LEU A 137 13.75 5.57 -10.64
CA LEU A 137 14.31 6.93 -10.69
C LEU A 137 15.82 6.94 -10.94
N THR A 138 16.55 5.94 -10.47
CA THR A 138 18.00 5.82 -10.71
C THR A 138 18.34 5.27 -12.10
N GLY A 139 17.35 4.85 -12.89
CA GLY A 139 17.57 4.18 -14.17
C GLY A 139 18.17 2.79 -14.06
N ARG A 140 18.26 2.21 -12.85
CA ARG A 140 18.79 0.85 -12.62
C ARG A 140 17.80 -0.24 -13.01
N VAL A 141 16.51 0.08 -13.00
CA VAL A 141 15.42 -0.78 -13.45
C VAL A 141 14.61 0.00 -14.47
N ASP A 142 14.48 -0.56 -15.65
CA ASP A 142 13.59 0.01 -16.65
C ASP A 142 12.13 -0.15 -16.22
N ALA A 143 11.30 0.79 -16.61
CA ALA A 143 9.88 0.79 -16.31
C ALA A 143 9.19 -0.54 -16.70
N GLU A 144 9.61 -1.17 -17.80
CA GLU A 144 9.06 -2.44 -18.26
C GLU A 144 9.30 -3.61 -17.30
N HIS A 145 10.38 -3.57 -16.52
CA HIS A 145 10.69 -4.61 -15.52
C HIS A 145 9.83 -4.52 -14.26
N THR A 146 9.03 -3.45 -14.10
CA THR A 146 8.07 -3.34 -13.00
C THR A 146 6.76 -4.07 -13.29
N MET A 147 6.51 -4.50 -14.53
CA MET A 147 5.28 -5.17 -14.93
C MET A 147 5.06 -6.46 -14.14
N LEU A 148 3.80 -6.74 -13.82
CA LEU A 148 3.38 -7.95 -13.11
C LEU A 148 3.06 -9.07 -14.13
N PRO A 149 4.02 -9.91 -14.52
CA PRO A 149 3.91 -10.78 -15.70
C PRO A 149 2.80 -11.82 -15.57
N HIS A 150 2.55 -12.33 -14.35
CA HIS A 150 1.50 -13.31 -14.07
C HIS A 150 0.07 -12.78 -14.29
N LEU A 151 -0.10 -11.47 -14.44
CA LEU A 151 -1.39 -10.86 -14.73
C LEU A 151 -1.67 -10.78 -16.25
N ARG A 152 -0.64 -10.94 -17.09
CA ARG A 152 -0.80 -10.92 -18.56
C ARG A 152 -1.51 -12.15 -19.11
N GLU A 153 -1.40 -13.28 -18.43
CA GLU A 153 -1.96 -14.56 -18.87
C GLU A 153 -3.39 -14.80 -18.39
N ILE A 154 -3.92 -13.85 -17.59
CA ILE A 154 -5.30 -13.97 -17.10
C ILE A 154 -6.26 -13.68 -18.24
N GLU A 155 -7.18 -14.61 -18.47
CA GLU A 155 -8.26 -14.46 -19.46
C GLU A 155 -9.29 -13.43 -18.98
N VAL A 156 -9.09 -12.16 -19.36
CA VAL A 156 -9.97 -11.04 -19.03
C VAL A 156 -10.11 -10.09 -20.23
N GLU A 157 -11.21 -9.37 -20.29
CA GLU A 157 -11.37 -8.25 -21.20
C GLU A 157 -10.70 -7.01 -20.58
N TRP A 158 -9.65 -6.51 -21.22
CA TRP A 158 -8.90 -5.33 -20.78
C TRP A 158 -9.44 -4.05 -21.43
N LEU A 159 -9.89 -3.10 -20.62
CA LEU A 159 -10.29 -1.75 -21.04
C LEU A 159 -9.32 -0.75 -20.40
N ALA A 160 -8.08 -0.73 -20.90
CA ALA A 160 -7.03 0.17 -20.45
C ALA A 160 -7.17 1.57 -21.06
N GLY A 161 -6.77 2.62 -20.34
CA GLY A 161 -6.84 4.02 -20.79
C GLY A 161 -8.26 4.56 -20.91
N THR A 162 -9.24 3.91 -20.30
CA THR A 162 -10.64 4.31 -20.35
C THR A 162 -11.22 4.32 -18.93
N PRO A 163 -11.12 5.45 -18.21
CA PRO A 163 -11.58 5.51 -16.83
C PRO A 163 -13.08 5.36 -16.70
N ALA A 164 -13.52 4.79 -15.57
CA ALA A 164 -14.92 4.83 -15.16
C ALA A 164 -15.29 6.24 -14.69
N THR A 165 -16.49 6.69 -15.03
CA THR A 165 -17.02 8.03 -14.70
C THR A 165 -18.32 7.98 -13.91
N GLY A 166 -18.94 6.79 -13.75
CA GLY A 166 -20.17 6.64 -12.98
C GLY A 166 -20.49 5.19 -12.66
N LEU A 167 -21.23 4.99 -11.58
CA LEU A 167 -21.78 3.71 -11.14
C LEU A 167 -23.27 3.85 -10.87
N ASP A 168 -24.10 3.11 -11.59
CA ASP A 168 -25.52 2.93 -11.29
C ASP A 168 -25.72 1.56 -10.64
N ILE A 169 -26.00 1.58 -9.33
CA ILE A 169 -26.23 0.36 -8.55
C ILE A 169 -27.53 -0.32 -8.95
N GLY A 170 -28.59 0.47 -9.20
CA GLY A 170 -29.92 -0.05 -9.52
C GLY A 170 -29.96 -0.73 -10.88
N ALA A 171 -29.34 -0.11 -11.89
CA ALA A 171 -29.20 -0.67 -13.22
C ALA A 171 -28.07 -1.69 -13.35
N LYS A 172 -27.20 -1.82 -12.34
CA LYS A 172 -25.96 -2.63 -12.35
C LYS A 172 -25.07 -2.30 -13.54
N GLN A 173 -24.71 -1.02 -13.70
CA GLN A 173 -23.91 -0.53 -14.81
C GLN A 173 -22.78 0.39 -14.34
N VAL A 174 -21.61 0.21 -14.98
CA VAL A 174 -20.47 1.14 -14.89
C VAL A 174 -20.45 1.96 -16.18
N THR A 175 -20.42 3.29 -16.05
CA THR A 175 -20.27 4.22 -17.18
C THR A 175 -18.79 4.56 -17.36
N LEU A 176 -18.30 4.54 -18.61
CA LEU A 176 -16.94 4.86 -18.98
C LEU A 176 -16.84 6.27 -19.58
N ALA A 177 -15.63 6.85 -19.58
CA ALA A 177 -15.37 8.18 -20.12
C ALA A 177 -15.69 8.33 -21.62
N ASP A 178 -15.69 7.24 -22.39
CA ASP A 178 -16.08 7.21 -23.80
C ASP A 178 -17.59 7.02 -24.03
N GLY A 179 -18.39 7.01 -22.95
CA GLY A 179 -19.84 6.89 -22.97
C GLY A 179 -20.35 5.45 -22.99
N ARG A 180 -19.50 4.44 -23.07
CA ARG A 180 -19.93 3.03 -22.95
C ARG A 180 -20.47 2.74 -21.57
N GLN A 181 -21.48 1.89 -21.50
CA GLN A 181 -22.03 1.35 -20.26
C GLN A 181 -21.76 -0.15 -20.20
N ILE A 182 -21.15 -0.59 -19.12
CA ILE A 182 -20.78 -1.99 -18.89
C ILE A 182 -21.65 -2.55 -17.79
N GLY A 183 -22.55 -3.47 -18.14
CA GLY A 183 -23.39 -4.19 -17.19
C GLY A 183 -22.59 -5.21 -16.38
N PHE A 184 -23.01 -5.50 -15.17
CA PHE A 184 -22.36 -6.49 -14.30
C PHE A 184 -23.37 -7.27 -13.46
N ASP A 185 -23.00 -8.47 -13.05
CA ASP A 185 -23.68 -9.18 -11.96
C ASP A 185 -23.05 -8.77 -10.61
N LYS A 186 -21.71 -8.67 -10.58
CA LYS A 186 -20.94 -8.16 -9.43
C LYS A 186 -19.83 -7.20 -9.89
N VAL A 187 -19.52 -6.21 -9.06
CA VAL A 187 -18.45 -5.24 -9.34
C VAL A 187 -17.46 -5.18 -8.18
N LEU A 188 -16.16 -5.09 -8.52
CA LEU A 188 -15.07 -4.79 -7.59
C LEU A 188 -14.57 -3.38 -7.84
N ILE A 189 -14.62 -2.53 -6.84
CA ILE A 189 -14.03 -1.20 -6.82
C ILE A 189 -12.59 -1.33 -6.31
N ALA A 190 -11.62 -1.13 -7.20
CA ALA A 190 -10.18 -1.25 -6.92
C ALA A 190 -9.39 -0.04 -7.46
N THR A 191 -10.03 1.13 -7.51
CA THR A 191 -9.51 2.35 -8.14
C THR A 191 -8.34 2.99 -7.40
N GLY A 192 -8.07 2.56 -6.17
CA GLY A 192 -6.91 2.98 -5.41
C GLY A 192 -6.87 4.47 -5.11
N ALA A 193 -5.69 5.06 -5.26
CA ALA A 193 -5.43 6.47 -4.96
C ALA A 193 -4.40 7.04 -5.96
N ARG A 194 -4.47 8.36 -6.17
CA ARG A 194 -3.50 9.15 -6.95
C ARG A 194 -2.66 10.05 -6.05
N ALA A 195 -1.52 10.51 -6.52
CA ALA A 195 -0.74 11.51 -5.81
C ALA A 195 -1.55 12.81 -5.67
N ARG A 196 -1.46 13.44 -4.50
CA ARG A 196 -2.06 14.75 -4.27
C ARG A 196 -1.28 15.79 -5.07
N PRO A 197 -1.91 16.50 -6.01
CA PRO A 197 -1.23 17.55 -6.77
C PRO A 197 -0.93 18.76 -5.89
N TRP A 198 -0.08 19.65 -6.38
CA TRP A 198 0.08 20.99 -5.81
C TRP A 198 -1.25 21.76 -5.94
N PRO A 199 -1.69 22.50 -4.89
CA PRO A 199 -3.03 23.12 -4.89
C PRO A 199 -3.25 24.20 -5.94
N ASN A 200 -2.20 24.93 -6.31
CA ASN A 200 -2.28 25.97 -7.34
C ASN A 200 -1.93 25.35 -8.70
N GLU A 201 -2.89 25.30 -9.59
CA GLU A 201 -2.75 24.67 -10.91
C GLU A 201 -1.68 25.35 -11.78
N ALA A 202 -1.56 26.69 -11.73
CA ALA A 202 -0.56 27.44 -12.50
C ALA A 202 0.86 27.13 -12.02
N GLU A 203 1.06 26.99 -10.72
CA GLU A 203 2.34 26.60 -10.13
C GLU A 203 2.63 25.10 -10.37
N ALA A 204 1.60 24.24 -10.32
CA ALA A 204 1.72 22.81 -10.63
C ALA A 204 2.12 22.55 -12.09
N ALA A 205 1.78 23.47 -12.98
CA ALA A 205 2.11 23.39 -14.41
C ALA A 205 3.53 23.91 -14.76
N LEU A 206 4.29 24.43 -13.79
CA LEU A 206 5.68 24.83 -14.02
C LEU A 206 6.54 23.63 -14.46
N ASP A 207 7.37 23.82 -15.48
CA ASP A 207 8.38 22.82 -15.85
C ASP A 207 9.38 22.64 -14.71
N GLY A 208 9.47 21.42 -14.21
CA GLY A 208 10.27 21.08 -13.04
C GLY A 208 9.44 20.71 -11.81
N VAL A 209 8.11 20.80 -11.85
CA VAL A 209 7.22 20.35 -10.76
C VAL A 209 6.65 18.97 -11.07
N TYR A 210 6.81 18.03 -10.15
CA TYR A 210 6.42 16.63 -10.32
C TYR A 210 5.65 16.10 -9.12
N VAL A 211 4.77 15.15 -9.39
CA VAL A 211 4.20 14.21 -8.42
C VAL A 211 4.72 12.80 -8.73
N LEU A 212 4.55 11.85 -7.81
CA LEU A 212 4.99 10.48 -8.02
C LEU A 212 3.98 9.45 -7.51
N ARG A 213 3.34 8.75 -8.43
CA ARG A 213 2.45 7.62 -8.17
C ARG A 213 2.40 6.64 -9.33
N THR A 214 2.43 7.15 -10.57
CA THR A 214 2.28 6.37 -11.80
C THR A 214 3.63 6.12 -12.47
N LEU A 215 3.62 5.18 -13.41
CA LEU A 215 4.79 4.85 -14.22
C LEU A 215 5.22 6.02 -15.10
N ASP A 216 4.25 6.72 -15.70
CA ASP A 216 4.53 7.88 -16.56
C ASP A 216 5.16 9.03 -15.75
N GLU A 217 4.67 9.30 -14.54
CA GLU A 217 5.25 10.29 -13.63
C GLU A 217 6.69 9.93 -13.24
N ALA A 218 6.93 8.65 -12.91
CA ALA A 218 8.28 8.17 -12.60
C ALA A 218 9.25 8.30 -13.79
N ASP A 219 8.79 8.00 -15.00
CA ASP A 219 9.61 8.15 -16.22
C ASP A 219 9.92 9.61 -16.53
N LEU A 220 8.94 10.52 -16.37
CA LEU A 220 9.17 11.96 -16.50
C LEU A 220 10.22 12.46 -15.50
N MET A 221 10.09 12.08 -14.22
CA MET A 221 11.07 12.42 -13.18
C MET A 221 12.46 11.87 -13.52
N ARG A 222 12.55 10.58 -13.92
CA ARG A 222 13.80 9.94 -14.32
C ARG A 222 14.49 10.67 -15.46
N ARG A 223 13.73 11.06 -16.50
CA ARG A 223 14.26 11.84 -17.64
C ARG A 223 14.77 13.21 -17.17
N ARG A 224 14.08 13.87 -16.27
CA ARG A 224 14.51 15.15 -15.71
C ARG A 224 15.80 15.02 -14.93
N LEU A 225 15.89 14.01 -14.06
CA LEU A 225 17.13 13.70 -13.31
C LEU A 225 18.31 13.41 -14.25
N ALA A 226 18.09 12.65 -15.32
CA ALA A 226 19.12 12.35 -16.33
C ALA A 226 19.54 13.56 -17.18
N ALA A 227 18.67 14.56 -17.33
CA ALA A 227 18.98 15.77 -18.12
C ALA A 227 19.86 16.80 -17.35
N GLY A 228 20.19 16.52 -16.10
CA GLY A 228 21.06 17.34 -15.27
C GLY A 228 20.26 18.31 -14.38
N VAL A 229 20.02 17.86 -13.16
CA VAL A 229 19.43 18.62 -12.06
C VAL A 229 20.50 18.76 -10.99
N ASN A 230 20.58 19.91 -10.32
CA ASN A 230 21.52 20.08 -9.22
C ASN A 230 20.78 20.19 -7.88
N ARG A 231 19.65 20.91 -7.84
CA ARG A 231 18.93 21.24 -6.61
C ARG A 231 17.50 20.70 -6.68
N VAL A 232 17.17 19.82 -5.75
CA VAL A 232 15.86 19.19 -5.66
C VAL A 232 15.15 19.63 -4.37
N LEU A 233 13.97 20.22 -4.53
CA LEU A 233 13.05 20.52 -3.45
C LEU A 233 12.04 19.37 -3.31
N ILE A 234 11.90 18.80 -2.11
CA ILE A 234 10.87 17.80 -1.80
C ILE A 234 9.89 18.41 -0.81
N ILE A 235 8.61 18.39 -1.16
CA ILE A 235 7.53 18.97 -0.37
C ILE A 235 6.76 17.85 0.31
N GLY A 236 7.01 17.66 1.60
CA GLY A 236 6.49 16.57 2.41
C GLY A 236 7.52 15.47 2.66
N ALA A 237 7.72 15.11 3.93
CA ALA A 237 8.66 14.10 4.38
C ALA A 237 7.95 12.80 4.83
N GLY A 238 6.88 12.41 4.14
CA GLY A 238 6.28 11.08 4.22
C GLY A 238 7.18 10.02 3.57
N PHE A 239 6.69 8.78 3.42
CA PHE A 239 7.49 7.69 2.83
C PHE A 239 8.02 8.04 1.44
N THR A 240 7.13 8.46 0.52
CA THR A 240 7.52 8.80 -0.85
C THR A 240 8.56 9.93 -0.88
N GLY A 241 8.33 11.02 -0.14
CA GLY A 241 9.27 12.14 -0.09
C GLY A 241 10.63 11.72 0.47
N SER A 242 10.67 10.94 1.54
CA SER A 242 11.91 10.44 2.15
C SER A 242 12.65 9.45 1.23
N GLU A 243 11.95 8.60 0.48
CA GLU A 243 12.55 7.69 -0.50
C GLU A 243 13.17 8.45 -1.69
N VAL A 244 12.43 9.44 -2.22
CA VAL A 244 12.95 10.30 -3.30
C VAL A 244 14.15 11.11 -2.81
N ALA A 245 14.10 11.66 -1.58
CA ALA A 245 15.25 12.34 -0.97
C ALA A 245 16.49 11.42 -0.90
N SER A 246 16.29 10.18 -0.47
CA SER A 246 17.33 9.16 -0.41
C SER A 246 17.93 8.88 -1.79
N VAL A 247 17.09 8.75 -2.83
CA VAL A 247 17.55 8.55 -4.22
C VAL A 247 18.35 9.75 -4.71
N CYS A 248 17.82 10.96 -4.53
CA CYS A 248 18.49 12.18 -4.99
C CYS A 248 19.84 12.40 -4.29
N ARG A 249 19.94 12.11 -2.98
CA ARG A 249 21.24 12.13 -2.28
C ARG A 249 22.19 11.05 -2.79
N GLY A 250 21.67 9.86 -3.13
CA GLY A 250 22.46 8.81 -3.77
C GLY A 250 22.94 9.12 -5.19
N LEU A 251 22.40 10.17 -5.81
CA LEU A 251 22.83 10.75 -7.09
C LEU A 251 23.68 12.02 -6.91
N ASP A 252 24.13 12.30 -5.67
CA ASP A 252 24.95 13.46 -5.28
C ASP A 252 24.29 14.83 -5.54
N LEU A 253 22.95 14.89 -5.59
CA LEU A 253 22.20 16.12 -5.76
C LEU A 253 22.07 16.90 -4.43
N GLU A 254 21.94 18.21 -4.50
CA GLU A 254 21.54 19.03 -3.36
C GLU A 254 20.04 18.83 -3.10
N VAL A 255 19.68 18.41 -1.88
CA VAL A 255 18.30 18.09 -1.53
C VAL A 255 17.84 18.92 -0.35
N THR A 256 16.77 19.70 -0.55
CA THR A 256 16.01 20.35 0.51
C THR A 256 14.68 19.63 0.68
N VAL A 257 14.36 19.22 1.90
CA VAL A 257 13.05 18.64 2.25
C VAL A 257 12.32 19.60 3.17
N VAL A 258 11.11 20.01 2.78
CA VAL A 258 10.23 20.88 3.57
C VAL A 258 9.06 20.05 4.10
N GLU A 259 8.92 19.99 5.42
CA GLU A 259 7.90 19.21 6.13
C GLU A 259 7.09 20.11 7.06
N ALA A 260 5.77 20.11 6.87
CA ALA A 260 4.85 20.89 7.72
C ALA A 260 4.80 20.38 9.17
N GLY A 261 4.99 19.09 9.35
CA GLY A 261 5.06 18.44 10.65
C GLY A 261 6.38 18.69 11.37
N PRO A 262 6.46 18.30 12.65
CA PRO A 262 7.66 18.51 13.46
C PRO A 262 8.84 17.61 13.09
N ALA A 263 8.60 16.51 12.35
CA ALA A 263 9.62 15.60 11.85
C ALA A 263 9.07 14.76 10.68
N PRO A 264 9.95 14.12 9.87
CA PRO A 264 9.54 13.15 8.85
C PRO A 264 8.74 11.99 9.45
N LEU A 265 7.85 11.39 8.65
CA LEU A 265 7.09 10.17 8.98
C LEU A 265 6.22 10.27 10.25
N VAL A 266 6.13 11.42 10.91
CA VAL A 266 5.36 11.56 12.17
C VAL A 266 3.92 11.11 12.00
N GLY A 267 3.29 11.44 10.87
CA GLY A 267 1.92 11.03 10.59
C GLY A 267 1.71 9.53 10.47
N ALA A 268 2.74 8.79 10.11
CA ALA A 268 2.68 7.33 9.93
C ALA A 268 3.28 6.56 11.11
N LEU A 269 4.39 7.04 11.69
CA LEU A 269 5.18 6.30 12.68
C LEU A 269 5.31 7.01 14.04
N GLY A 270 4.67 8.16 14.19
CA GLY A 270 4.74 8.94 15.42
C GLY A 270 6.07 9.68 15.62
N ARG A 271 6.13 10.49 16.69
CA ARG A 271 7.21 11.45 16.94
C ARG A 271 8.56 10.78 17.19
N VAL A 272 8.60 9.72 17.99
CA VAL A 272 9.86 9.04 18.36
C VAL A 272 10.61 8.55 17.12
N ILE A 273 9.90 7.86 16.24
CA ILE A 273 10.50 7.36 15.00
C ILE A 273 10.74 8.50 13.99
N GLY A 274 9.88 9.51 13.99
CA GLY A 274 10.08 10.70 13.18
C GLY A 274 11.38 11.44 13.50
N ASP A 275 11.72 11.61 14.76
CA ASP A 275 12.98 12.24 15.17
C ASP A 275 14.21 11.42 14.75
N ILE A 276 14.12 10.09 14.83
CA ILE A 276 15.18 9.18 14.33
C ILE A 276 15.31 9.31 12.80
N ALA A 277 14.20 9.33 12.07
CA ALA A 277 14.19 9.53 10.62
C ALA A 277 14.75 10.90 10.22
N ALA A 278 14.49 11.95 11.01
CA ALA A 278 15.09 13.27 10.80
C ALA A 278 16.63 13.24 10.93
N GLY A 279 17.14 12.48 11.91
CA GLY A 279 18.56 12.23 12.05
C GLY A 279 19.16 11.56 10.82
N LEU A 280 18.52 10.50 10.29
CA LEU A 280 18.96 9.81 9.07
C LEU A 280 19.08 10.75 7.87
N GLN A 281 18.08 11.61 7.66
CA GLN A 281 18.07 12.56 6.54
C GLN A 281 19.22 13.59 6.68
N ARG A 282 19.38 14.18 7.87
CA ARG A 282 20.41 15.19 8.12
C ARG A 282 21.82 14.62 7.97
N ASP A 283 22.05 13.42 8.50
CA ASP A 283 23.36 12.76 8.40
C ASP A 283 23.70 12.38 6.93
N ALA A 284 22.70 12.15 6.10
CA ALA A 284 22.86 11.97 4.66
C ALA A 284 23.05 13.29 3.90
N GLY A 285 23.08 14.44 4.59
CA GLY A 285 23.30 15.76 3.99
C GLY A 285 22.06 16.39 3.37
N VAL A 286 20.85 16.02 3.83
CA VAL A 286 19.60 16.68 3.43
C VAL A 286 19.43 17.98 4.25
N ASP A 287 19.13 19.11 3.59
CA ASP A 287 18.61 20.31 4.23
C ASP A 287 17.14 20.07 4.62
N LEU A 288 16.94 19.54 5.84
CA LEU A 288 15.63 19.16 6.36
C LEU A 288 15.02 20.30 7.18
N ARG A 289 13.95 20.91 6.69
CA ARG A 289 13.20 22.00 7.32
C ARG A 289 11.83 21.49 7.78
N CYS A 290 11.66 21.32 9.08
CA CYS A 290 10.44 20.85 9.72
C CYS A 290 9.68 22.02 10.38
N GLY A 291 8.35 21.89 10.50
CA GLY A 291 7.48 22.93 11.05
C GLY A 291 7.27 24.10 10.09
N VAL A 292 7.62 23.94 8.82
CA VAL A 292 7.57 24.94 7.77
C VAL A 292 6.78 24.37 6.58
N THR A 293 6.03 25.23 5.89
CA THR A 293 5.30 24.85 4.67
C THR A 293 5.81 25.64 3.48
N VAL A 294 5.74 25.05 2.29
CA VAL A 294 5.86 25.79 1.03
C VAL A 294 4.55 26.55 0.81
N THR A 295 4.65 27.85 0.56
CA THR A 295 3.49 28.72 0.32
C THR A 295 3.30 29.05 -1.14
N GLU A 296 4.38 29.03 -1.93
CA GLU A 296 4.37 29.35 -3.36
C GLU A 296 5.52 28.63 -4.07
N LEU A 297 5.28 28.09 -5.27
CA LEU A 297 6.31 27.66 -6.20
C LEU A 297 6.61 28.80 -7.18
N VAL A 298 7.87 29.15 -7.33
CA VAL A 298 8.30 30.31 -8.14
C VAL A 298 8.86 29.84 -9.47
N GLY A 299 8.33 30.38 -10.56
CA GLY A 299 8.81 30.13 -11.93
C GLY A 299 9.47 31.36 -12.56
N ASP A 300 10.26 31.14 -13.61
CA ASP A 300 10.77 32.19 -14.47
C ASP A 300 9.73 32.61 -15.56
N GLU A 301 10.10 33.58 -16.39
CA GLU A 301 9.24 34.06 -17.50
C GLU A 301 8.98 32.97 -18.56
N GLN A 302 9.78 31.93 -18.61
CA GLN A 302 9.62 30.77 -19.49
C GLN A 302 8.78 29.66 -18.87
N GLY A 303 8.24 29.85 -17.66
CA GLY A 303 7.45 28.87 -16.93
C GLY A 303 8.27 27.72 -16.35
N ARG A 304 9.58 27.87 -16.12
CA ARG A 304 10.43 26.88 -15.48
C ARG A 304 10.53 27.16 -13.99
N LEU A 305 10.49 26.13 -13.17
CA LEU A 305 10.69 26.24 -11.73
C LEU A 305 12.08 26.84 -11.42
N THR A 306 12.13 27.80 -10.52
CA THR A 306 13.36 28.41 -9.99
C THR A 306 13.51 28.24 -8.49
N GLY A 307 12.42 27.91 -7.78
CA GLY A 307 12.44 27.71 -6.34
C GLY A 307 11.06 27.78 -5.69
N ALA A 308 11.06 28.03 -4.39
CA ALA A 308 9.85 28.13 -3.59
C ALA A 308 9.99 29.17 -2.47
N ARG A 309 8.85 29.72 -2.02
CA ARG A 309 8.73 30.54 -0.81
C ARG A 309 8.18 29.69 0.34
N LEU A 310 8.67 29.95 1.53
CA LEU A 310 8.31 29.22 2.73
C LEU A 310 7.47 30.10 3.68
N SER A 311 6.72 29.44 4.57
CA SER A 311 5.85 30.11 5.55
C SER A 311 6.60 30.89 6.62
N ASP A 312 7.88 30.63 6.83
CA ASP A 312 8.77 31.39 7.74
C ASP A 312 9.39 32.63 7.08
N GLY A 313 9.05 32.91 5.82
CA GLY A 313 9.60 33.99 5.00
C GLY A 313 10.89 33.61 4.28
N GLY A 314 11.40 32.40 4.48
CA GLY A 314 12.57 31.89 3.76
C GLY A 314 12.25 31.54 2.30
N THR A 315 13.31 31.29 1.53
CA THR A 315 13.24 30.83 0.14
C THR A 315 14.12 29.59 -0.04
N VAL A 316 13.78 28.77 -1.03
CA VAL A 316 14.58 27.65 -1.49
C VAL A 316 14.74 27.74 -3.00
N GLU A 317 15.97 27.74 -3.48
CA GLU A 317 16.25 27.60 -4.91
C GLU A 317 16.14 26.12 -5.31
N ALA A 318 15.49 25.84 -6.43
CA ALA A 318 15.31 24.48 -6.92
C ALA A 318 15.17 24.43 -8.44
N ASP A 319 15.79 23.42 -9.04
CA ASP A 319 15.68 23.12 -10.47
C ASP A 319 14.59 22.07 -10.72
N MET A 320 14.18 21.38 -9.64
CA MET A 320 13.13 20.35 -9.63
C MET A 320 12.41 20.37 -8.28
N ALA A 321 11.10 20.27 -8.28
CA ALA A 321 10.28 20.10 -7.09
C ALA A 321 9.47 18.80 -7.17
N VAL A 322 9.46 18.04 -6.09
CA VAL A 322 8.65 16.82 -5.94
C VAL A 322 7.58 17.05 -4.89
N VAL A 323 6.33 17.03 -5.30
CA VAL A 323 5.16 17.22 -4.44
C VAL A 323 4.78 15.88 -3.84
N ALA A 324 5.13 15.65 -2.57
CA ALA A 324 4.93 14.40 -1.83
C ALA A 324 3.93 14.58 -0.68
N LEU A 325 2.78 15.22 -0.97
CA LEU A 325 1.75 15.63 -0.01
C LEU A 325 0.72 14.52 0.31
N GLY A 326 1.08 13.27 0.11
CA GLY A 326 0.20 12.11 0.31
C GLY A 326 -0.69 11.83 -0.90
N ALA A 327 -1.74 11.02 -0.69
CA ALA A 327 -2.59 10.55 -1.76
C ALA A 327 -4.05 11.00 -1.60
N VAL A 328 -4.79 10.94 -2.70
CA VAL A 328 -6.24 11.19 -2.78
C VAL A 328 -6.91 9.94 -3.35
N ARG A 329 -7.95 9.44 -2.66
CA ARG A 329 -8.71 8.27 -3.12
C ARG A 329 -9.47 8.60 -4.40
N ASN A 330 -9.47 7.65 -5.34
CA ASN A 330 -10.17 7.81 -6.61
C ASN A 330 -11.63 7.38 -6.44
N VAL A 331 -12.45 8.25 -5.89
CA VAL A 331 -13.87 7.99 -5.54
C VAL A 331 -14.85 8.90 -6.24
N GLU A 332 -14.40 9.91 -6.99
CA GLU A 332 -15.25 10.93 -7.61
C GLU A 332 -16.28 10.32 -8.57
N TRP A 333 -15.90 9.26 -9.28
CA TRP A 333 -16.79 8.52 -10.18
C TRP A 333 -17.95 7.79 -9.48
N LEU A 334 -17.90 7.68 -8.13
CA LEU A 334 -18.94 7.10 -7.29
C LEU A 334 -19.92 8.15 -6.77
N GLU A 335 -19.75 9.42 -7.12
CA GLU A 335 -20.68 10.48 -6.71
C GLU A 335 -22.08 10.18 -7.25
N GLY A 336 -23.09 10.27 -6.38
CA GLY A 336 -24.45 9.95 -6.74
C GLY A 336 -24.80 8.45 -6.82
N SER A 337 -23.84 7.54 -6.67
CA SER A 337 -24.09 6.09 -6.71
C SER A 337 -24.89 5.56 -5.52
N GLY A 338 -24.94 6.30 -4.41
CA GLY A 338 -25.55 5.85 -3.16
C GLY A 338 -24.62 5.02 -2.26
N LEU A 339 -23.34 4.82 -2.63
CA LEU A 339 -22.35 4.19 -1.76
C LEU A 339 -21.80 5.18 -0.72
N ALA A 340 -21.40 4.67 0.45
CA ALA A 340 -20.70 5.44 1.47
C ALA A 340 -19.24 5.67 1.04
N ALA A 341 -19.06 6.50 0.01
CA ALA A 341 -17.78 6.87 -0.57
C ALA A 341 -17.44 8.33 -0.27
N GLY A 342 -16.17 8.63 -0.04
CA GLY A 342 -15.71 9.99 0.27
C GLY A 342 -14.19 10.09 0.34
N PRO A 343 -13.64 11.20 0.86
CA PRO A 343 -12.19 11.46 0.87
C PRO A 343 -11.35 10.38 1.57
N TRP A 344 -11.98 9.60 2.46
CA TRP A 344 -11.36 8.50 3.20
C TRP A 344 -11.47 7.15 2.50
N GLY A 345 -12.12 7.10 1.35
CA GLY A 345 -12.37 5.89 0.57
C GLY A 345 -13.82 5.42 0.66
N VAL A 346 -14.06 4.19 0.19
CA VAL A 346 -15.37 3.53 0.18
C VAL A 346 -15.48 2.65 1.43
N ALA A 347 -16.52 2.88 2.24
CA ALA A 347 -16.76 2.07 3.43
C ALA A 347 -17.13 0.63 3.06
N THR A 348 -16.55 -0.33 3.79
CA THR A 348 -16.85 -1.76 3.61
C THR A 348 -17.14 -2.45 4.93
N ASP A 349 -17.75 -3.63 4.85
CA ASP A 349 -17.73 -4.58 5.95
C ASP A 349 -16.38 -5.35 6.00
N ALA A 350 -16.24 -6.24 6.99
CA ALA A 350 -15.05 -7.08 7.10
C ALA A 350 -14.86 -8.05 5.92
N GLY A 351 -15.91 -8.34 5.16
CA GLY A 351 -15.86 -9.18 3.95
C GLY A 351 -15.55 -8.44 2.67
N CYS A 352 -15.10 -7.19 2.76
CA CYS A 352 -14.82 -6.31 1.61
C CYS A 352 -16.07 -5.93 0.79
N ARG A 353 -17.29 -6.07 1.32
CA ARG A 353 -18.52 -5.62 0.65
C ARG A 353 -18.74 -4.14 0.91
N ALA A 354 -19.10 -3.39 -0.11
CA ALA A 354 -19.39 -1.97 0.02
C ALA A 354 -20.63 -1.72 0.91
N VAL A 355 -20.58 -0.60 1.62
CA VAL A 355 -21.70 -0.11 2.44
C VAL A 355 -22.33 1.09 1.73
N ASP A 356 -23.66 1.17 1.69
CA ASP A 356 -24.39 2.30 1.14
C ASP A 356 -24.49 3.47 2.14
N ILE A 357 -25.02 4.60 1.68
CA ILE A 357 -25.20 5.81 2.53
C ILE A 357 -26.17 5.60 3.70
N ASN A 358 -26.99 4.55 3.67
CA ASN A 358 -27.93 4.18 4.74
C ASN A 358 -27.31 3.20 5.74
N GLY A 359 -26.05 2.78 5.52
CA GLY A 359 -25.33 1.82 6.35
C GLY A 359 -25.66 0.36 6.02
N LEU A 360 -26.29 0.09 4.88
CA LEU A 360 -26.58 -1.27 4.43
C LEU A 360 -25.42 -1.83 3.62
N VAL A 361 -25.08 -3.08 3.88
CA VAL A 361 -24.04 -3.79 3.13
C VAL A 361 -24.62 -4.31 1.83
N THR A 362 -23.95 -4.03 0.72
CA THR A 362 -24.32 -4.53 -0.62
C THR A 362 -23.90 -5.99 -0.79
N ASP A 363 -24.62 -6.75 -1.61
CA ASP A 363 -24.23 -8.14 -1.92
C ASP A 363 -23.43 -8.30 -3.21
N ASP A 364 -23.50 -7.31 -4.09
CA ASP A 364 -22.93 -7.37 -5.44
C ASP A 364 -21.76 -6.41 -5.66
N ILE A 365 -21.44 -5.55 -4.66
CA ILE A 365 -20.41 -4.53 -4.77
C ILE A 365 -19.34 -4.78 -3.72
N PHE A 366 -18.11 -4.95 -4.18
CA PHE A 366 -16.94 -5.22 -3.35
C PHE A 366 -15.90 -4.12 -3.55
N VAL A 367 -15.00 -3.97 -2.55
CA VAL A 367 -13.96 -2.92 -2.57
C VAL A 367 -12.65 -3.52 -2.08
N ALA A 368 -11.54 -3.19 -2.74
CA ALA A 368 -10.22 -3.64 -2.32
C ALA A 368 -9.12 -2.61 -2.63
N GLY A 369 -8.05 -2.65 -1.85
CA GLY A 369 -6.88 -1.79 -2.00
C GLY A 369 -7.04 -0.42 -1.35
N ASP A 370 -6.24 0.55 -1.82
CA ASP A 370 -6.10 1.86 -1.17
C ASP A 370 -7.40 2.68 -1.13
N VAL A 371 -8.37 2.35 -1.97
CA VAL A 371 -9.69 2.98 -1.99
C VAL A 371 -10.62 2.46 -0.90
N ALA A 372 -10.31 1.29 -0.30
CA ALA A 372 -11.14 0.68 0.72
C ALA A 372 -10.96 1.34 2.09
N ARG A 373 -12.08 1.50 2.79
CA ARG A 373 -12.14 1.88 4.20
C ARG A 373 -12.89 0.81 4.96
N PHE A 374 -12.21 0.06 5.81
CA PHE A 374 -12.71 -1.18 6.38
C PHE A 374 -12.48 -1.27 7.90
N PRO A 375 -13.37 -1.97 8.65
CA PRO A 375 -13.20 -2.24 10.07
C PRO A 375 -12.24 -3.41 10.28
N HIS A 376 -11.38 -3.34 11.31
CA HIS A 376 -10.50 -4.45 11.66
C HIS A 376 -10.64 -4.84 13.14
N PRO A 377 -10.91 -6.13 13.47
CA PRO A 377 -11.24 -6.55 14.82
C PRO A 377 -10.07 -6.36 15.82
N VAL A 378 -8.84 -6.59 15.40
CA VAL A 378 -7.64 -6.37 16.26
C VAL A 378 -7.54 -4.92 16.72
N TYR A 379 -8.09 -3.97 15.94
CA TYR A 379 -8.07 -2.54 16.22
C TYR A 379 -9.45 -2.01 16.65
N HIS A 380 -10.18 -2.79 17.43
CA HIS A 380 -11.48 -2.42 18.00
C HIS A 380 -12.52 -2.00 16.95
N TYR A 381 -12.49 -2.63 15.77
CA TYR A 381 -13.36 -2.31 14.63
C TYR A 381 -13.28 -0.86 14.15
N GLN A 382 -12.18 -0.17 14.45
CA GLN A 382 -11.93 1.14 13.85
C GLN A 382 -11.85 1.02 12.33
N PHE A 383 -12.46 1.99 11.65
CA PHE A 383 -12.37 2.08 10.20
C PHE A 383 -11.01 2.61 9.78
N MET A 384 -10.30 1.80 9.03
CA MET A 384 -8.95 2.09 8.53
C MET A 384 -8.95 2.26 7.02
N SER A 385 -8.09 3.13 6.53
CA SER A 385 -7.74 3.26 5.12
C SER A 385 -6.23 3.11 5.00
N LEU A 386 -5.77 2.01 4.42
CA LEU A 386 -4.37 1.64 4.39
C LEU A 386 -3.85 1.60 2.95
N GLU A 387 -2.83 2.41 2.67
CA GLU A 387 -2.16 2.48 1.37
C GLU A 387 -0.96 1.52 1.34
N HIS A 388 -1.20 0.25 1.66
CA HIS A 388 -0.16 -0.76 1.75
C HIS A 388 -0.32 -1.84 0.68
N TRP A 389 0.78 -2.19 0.03
CA TRP A 389 0.84 -3.23 -0.99
C TRP A 389 0.26 -4.57 -0.51
N GLY A 390 0.70 -5.03 0.66
CA GLY A 390 0.21 -6.28 1.26
C GLY A 390 -1.29 -6.25 1.58
N ASN A 391 -1.82 -5.09 2.03
CA ASN A 391 -3.25 -4.92 2.28
C ASN A 391 -4.06 -5.00 0.98
N ALA A 392 -3.57 -4.36 -0.10
CA ALA A 392 -4.24 -4.42 -1.40
C ALA A 392 -4.34 -5.85 -1.95
N VAL A 393 -3.28 -6.65 -1.79
CA VAL A 393 -3.27 -8.07 -2.18
C VAL A 393 -4.24 -8.89 -1.33
N ALA A 394 -4.18 -8.75 -0.01
CA ALA A 394 -5.02 -9.52 0.91
C ALA A 394 -6.51 -9.20 0.72
N GLN A 395 -6.87 -7.92 0.60
CA GLN A 395 -8.26 -7.53 0.33
C GLN A 395 -8.76 -8.03 -1.03
N ALA A 396 -7.92 -7.98 -2.06
CA ALA A 396 -8.27 -8.49 -3.39
C ALA A 396 -8.58 -9.99 -3.37
N GLU A 397 -7.82 -10.77 -2.60
CA GLU A 397 -8.06 -12.21 -2.42
C GLU A 397 -9.38 -12.47 -1.68
N ILE A 398 -9.62 -11.76 -0.58
CA ILE A 398 -10.87 -11.88 0.19
C ILE A 398 -12.07 -11.44 -0.63
N ALA A 399 -11.99 -10.30 -1.31
CA ALA A 399 -13.08 -9.81 -2.16
C ALA A 399 -13.42 -10.79 -3.27
N ALA A 400 -12.41 -11.28 -4.01
CA ALA A 400 -12.61 -12.24 -5.09
C ALA A 400 -13.21 -13.57 -4.60
N HIS A 401 -12.72 -14.11 -3.47
CA HIS A 401 -13.29 -15.29 -2.84
C HIS A 401 -14.77 -15.05 -2.45
N ASN A 402 -15.04 -13.93 -1.79
CA ASN A 402 -16.38 -13.60 -1.31
C ASN A 402 -17.38 -13.30 -2.45
N MET A 403 -16.88 -12.81 -3.59
CA MET A 403 -17.72 -12.68 -4.81
C MET A 403 -18.21 -14.01 -5.34
N LEU A 404 -17.48 -15.10 -5.10
CA LEU A 404 -17.83 -16.45 -5.56
C LEU A 404 -18.50 -17.30 -4.48
N SER A 405 -18.62 -16.80 -3.27
CA SER A 405 -19.09 -17.53 -2.10
C SER A 405 -20.50 -17.08 -1.71
N ASP A 406 -21.31 -18.00 -1.23
CA ASP A 406 -22.53 -17.67 -0.53
C ASP A 406 -22.22 -17.05 0.84
N GLN A 407 -23.24 -16.52 1.50
CA GLN A 407 -23.08 -15.76 2.74
C GLN A 407 -22.41 -16.58 3.88
N ALA A 408 -22.65 -17.88 3.96
CA ALA A 408 -22.12 -18.74 5.01
C ALA A 408 -20.61 -19.06 4.84
N HIS A 409 -20.12 -18.93 3.60
CA HIS A 409 -18.73 -19.26 3.24
C HIS A 409 -17.85 -18.04 2.98
N ARG A 410 -18.33 -16.83 3.25
CA ARG A 410 -17.55 -15.59 3.11
C ARG A 410 -16.52 -15.48 4.21
N TRP A 411 -15.34 -15.03 3.84
CA TRP A 411 -14.21 -14.81 4.74
C TRP A 411 -14.09 -13.35 5.15
N PRO A 412 -13.73 -13.07 6.40
CA PRO A 412 -13.38 -11.73 6.81
C PRO A 412 -11.92 -11.39 6.44
N HIS A 413 -11.65 -10.13 6.15
CA HIS A 413 -10.31 -9.60 6.02
C HIS A 413 -9.71 -9.37 7.41
N LEU A 414 -8.76 -10.22 7.79
CA LEU A 414 -8.11 -10.22 9.10
C LEU A 414 -6.59 -10.02 9.02
N SER A 415 -6.06 -9.83 7.82
CA SER A 415 -4.61 -9.71 7.63
C SER A 415 -4.08 -8.45 8.29
N LEU A 416 -3.07 -8.60 9.15
CA LEU A 416 -2.35 -7.45 9.68
C LEU A 416 -1.59 -6.75 8.56
N PRO A 417 -1.68 -5.43 8.46
CA PRO A 417 -0.96 -4.69 7.45
C PRO A 417 0.55 -4.79 7.68
N VAL A 418 1.28 -4.93 6.59
CA VAL A 418 2.75 -4.89 6.56
C VAL A 418 3.15 -3.84 5.53
N PHE A 419 4.10 -3.00 5.87
CA PHE A 419 4.71 -2.12 4.89
C PHE A 419 6.24 -2.13 5.03
N TRP A 420 6.92 -1.61 4.01
CA TRP A 420 8.37 -1.43 4.01
C TRP A 420 8.75 -0.15 3.29
N SER A 421 9.87 0.41 3.70
CA SER A 421 10.52 1.55 3.05
C SER A 421 12.03 1.40 3.17
N ASN A 422 12.77 1.78 2.15
CA ASN A 422 14.22 1.87 2.19
C ASN A 422 14.62 3.33 2.03
N GLN A 423 15.33 3.86 3.00
CA GLN A 423 15.69 5.26 3.08
C GLN A 423 17.12 5.40 3.64
N PHE A 424 18.00 6.08 2.91
CA PHE A 424 19.36 6.38 3.34
C PHE A 424 20.15 5.16 3.85
N GLY A 425 19.98 4.03 3.15
CA GLY A 425 20.63 2.76 3.47
C GLY A 425 20.01 1.99 4.64
N VAL A 426 18.91 2.45 5.22
CA VAL A 426 18.18 1.78 6.29
C VAL A 426 16.88 1.18 5.77
N ASN A 427 16.62 -0.07 6.12
CA ASN A 427 15.40 -0.78 5.80
C ASN A 427 14.40 -0.67 6.95
N ILE A 428 13.34 0.08 6.72
CA ILE A 428 12.25 0.26 7.66
C ILE A 428 11.12 -0.67 7.27
N LYS A 429 10.76 -1.60 8.16
CA LYS A 429 9.60 -2.48 7.95
C LYS A 429 8.68 -2.43 9.15
N SER A 430 7.38 -2.62 8.92
CA SER A 430 6.41 -2.67 10.00
C SER A 430 5.41 -3.79 9.81
N VAL A 431 4.84 -4.22 10.93
CA VAL A 431 3.64 -5.05 11.00
C VAL A 431 2.65 -4.39 11.95
N GLY A 432 1.38 -4.41 11.60
CA GLY A 432 0.32 -3.77 12.38
C GLY A 432 0.12 -2.30 12.05
N VAL A 433 -0.67 -1.61 12.87
CA VAL A 433 -1.09 -0.21 12.68
C VAL A 433 -0.51 0.65 13.80
N THR A 434 0.37 1.56 13.41
CA THR A 434 1.05 2.50 14.32
C THR A 434 0.20 3.73 14.64
N SER A 435 -0.68 4.13 13.72
CA SER A 435 -1.41 5.41 13.79
C SER A 435 -2.47 5.48 14.90
N ILE A 436 -2.85 4.35 15.49
CA ILE A 436 -3.79 4.30 16.62
C ILE A 436 -3.08 4.22 17.98
N ALA A 437 -1.77 4.02 17.99
CA ALA A 437 -1.01 3.82 19.22
C ALA A 437 -1.00 5.06 20.10
N ASP A 438 -1.10 4.86 21.39
CA ASP A 438 -0.94 5.88 22.43
C ASP A 438 0.45 5.85 23.10
N GLU A 439 1.18 4.73 22.94
CA GLU A 439 2.52 4.56 23.48
C GLU A 439 3.44 3.83 22.49
N VAL A 440 4.77 4.07 22.63
CA VAL A 440 5.82 3.37 21.88
C VAL A 440 7.02 3.10 22.78
N VAL A 441 7.68 1.97 22.56
CA VAL A 441 8.90 1.58 23.28
C VAL A 441 9.91 0.99 22.29
N ILE A 442 11.19 1.30 22.48
CA ILE A 442 12.27 0.57 21.82
C ILE A 442 12.49 -0.73 22.58
N ALA A 443 12.05 -1.85 22.03
CA ALA A 443 12.04 -3.14 22.69
C ALA A 443 13.35 -3.94 22.49
N GLN A 444 14.05 -3.67 21.40
CA GLN A 444 15.28 -4.39 21.05
C GLN A 444 16.25 -3.49 20.28
N GLY A 445 17.54 -3.79 20.37
CA GLY A 445 18.59 -3.15 19.60
C GLY A 445 19.00 -1.78 20.13
N SER A 446 19.66 -1.00 19.28
CA SER A 446 20.19 0.33 19.59
C SER A 446 19.73 1.35 18.54
N VAL A 447 19.23 2.48 19.01
CA VAL A 447 18.87 3.63 18.16
C VAL A 447 20.12 4.27 17.57
N GLU A 448 21.22 4.33 18.34
CA GLU A 448 22.50 4.87 17.89
C GLU A 448 23.06 4.07 16.72
N GLU A 449 22.93 2.75 16.76
CA GLU A 449 23.36 1.84 15.69
C GLU A 449 22.34 1.80 14.53
N ARG A 450 21.18 2.45 14.67
CA ARG A 450 20.06 2.41 13.71
C ARG A 450 19.58 0.99 13.41
N ARG A 451 19.71 0.10 14.37
CA ARG A 451 19.31 -1.31 14.32
C ARG A 451 18.48 -1.66 15.54
N PHE A 452 17.16 -1.49 15.44
CA PHE A 452 16.28 -1.65 16.59
C PHE A 452 14.86 -2.07 16.16
N VAL A 453 14.06 -2.44 17.15
CA VAL A 453 12.63 -2.66 17.02
C VAL A 453 11.87 -1.73 17.95
N ALA A 454 10.99 -0.91 17.40
CA ALA A 454 10.02 -0.11 18.14
C ALA A 454 8.68 -0.85 18.17
N VAL A 455 8.11 -1.00 19.36
CA VAL A 455 6.82 -1.65 19.57
C VAL A 455 5.80 -0.62 20.02
N TYR A 456 4.63 -0.66 19.44
CA TYR A 456 3.55 0.29 19.65
C TYR A 456 2.43 -0.35 20.44
N GLY A 457 1.87 0.40 21.38
CA GLY A 457 0.77 -0.02 22.23
C GLY A 457 -0.44 0.88 22.09
N TYR A 458 -1.61 0.29 22.29
CA TYR A 458 -2.87 0.99 22.44
C TYR A 458 -3.71 0.31 23.51
N GLN A 459 -4.14 1.08 24.51
CA GLN A 459 -4.93 0.58 25.64
C GLN A 459 -4.32 -0.67 26.29
N GLY A 460 -2.99 -0.65 26.50
CA GLY A 460 -2.25 -1.73 27.15
C GLY A 460 -2.07 -3.02 26.31
N ARG A 461 -2.25 -2.97 24.99
CA ARG A 461 -2.01 -4.08 24.05
C ARG A 461 -1.09 -3.68 22.93
N ILE A 462 -0.29 -4.62 22.44
CA ILE A 462 0.58 -4.39 21.28
C ILE A 462 -0.29 -4.28 20.03
N THR A 463 -0.06 -3.21 19.24
CA THR A 463 -0.81 -2.94 18.00
C THR A 463 0.07 -2.93 16.76
N ALA A 464 1.36 -2.63 16.90
CA ALA A 464 2.31 -2.63 15.80
C ALA A 464 3.74 -2.84 16.28
N ALA A 465 4.60 -3.22 15.34
CA ALA A 465 6.05 -3.16 15.50
C ALA A 465 6.68 -2.56 14.24
N VAL A 466 7.69 -1.71 14.44
CA VAL A 466 8.49 -1.10 13.38
C VAL A 466 9.94 -1.50 13.59
N THR A 467 10.59 -1.98 12.54
CA THR A 467 11.96 -2.44 12.58
C THR A 467 12.85 -1.54 11.72
N PHE A 468 14.02 -1.24 12.22
CA PHE A 468 15.14 -0.63 11.49
C PHE A 468 16.23 -1.69 11.35
N ASP A 469 16.41 -2.22 10.13
CA ASP A 469 17.33 -3.34 9.81
C ASP A 469 17.23 -4.57 10.73
N GLN A 470 16.02 -4.80 11.27
CA GLN A 470 15.68 -5.90 12.18
C GLN A 470 14.44 -6.68 11.72
N ALA A 471 14.23 -6.77 10.40
CA ALA A 471 13.04 -7.37 9.80
C ALA A 471 12.79 -8.82 10.24
N MET A 472 13.81 -9.55 10.69
CA MET A 472 13.69 -10.93 11.19
C MET A 472 12.73 -11.06 12.38
N TRP A 473 12.42 -9.97 13.07
CA TRP A 473 11.52 -9.97 14.22
C TRP A 473 10.05 -9.73 13.86
N LEU A 474 9.72 -9.39 12.61
CA LEU A 474 8.34 -9.03 12.24
C LEU A 474 7.33 -10.15 12.50
N ASP A 475 7.67 -11.40 12.18
CA ASP A 475 6.76 -12.53 12.39
C ASP A 475 6.51 -12.78 13.88
N PHE A 476 7.54 -12.62 14.72
CA PHE A 476 7.39 -12.70 16.16
C PHE A 476 6.40 -11.65 16.68
N TYR A 477 6.55 -10.39 16.26
CA TYR A 477 5.63 -9.32 16.69
C TYR A 477 4.24 -9.47 16.07
N ARG A 478 4.12 -10.01 14.86
CA ARG A 478 2.82 -10.39 14.27
C ARG A 478 2.05 -11.30 15.20
N ASP A 479 2.66 -12.37 15.66
CA ASP A 479 2.07 -13.32 16.60
C ASP A 479 1.63 -12.64 17.91
N LEU A 480 2.42 -11.72 18.44
CA LEU A 480 2.07 -10.99 19.65
C LEU A 480 0.85 -10.08 19.44
N ILE A 481 0.76 -9.40 18.29
CA ILE A 481 -0.39 -8.55 17.92
C ILE A 481 -1.65 -9.41 17.77
N GLU A 482 -1.57 -10.53 17.03
CA GLU A 482 -2.70 -11.44 16.81
C GLU A 482 -3.23 -12.03 18.11
N ARG A 483 -2.35 -12.29 19.07
CA ARG A 483 -2.71 -12.78 20.41
C ARG A 483 -3.15 -11.68 21.38
N ALA A 484 -3.22 -10.43 20.91
CA ALA A 484 -3.53 -9.26 21.75
C ALA A 484 -2.67 -9.20 23.03
N THR A 485 -1.37 -9.47 22.88
CA THR A 485 -0.41 -9.51 23.99
C THR A 485 -0.34 -8.16 24.70
N PRO A 486 -0.16 -8.15 26.04
CA PRO A 486 -0.02 -6.91 26.80
C PRO A 486 1.14 -6.03 26.34
N PHE A 487 0.95 -4.72 26.42
CA PHE A 487 1.98 -3.71 26.20
C PHE A 487 2.39 -3.06 27.55
N PRO A 488 3.67 -2.77 27.79
CA PRO A 488 4.82 -3.09 26.95
C PRO A 488 5.12 -4.60 26.91
N PRO A 489 5.80 -5.10 25.86
CA PRO A 489 6.17 -6.53 25.82
C PRO A 489 7.10 -6.90 26.95
N ASP A 490 6.96 -8.12 27.47
CA ASP A 490 7.90 -8.65 28.47
C ASP A 490 9.30 -8.79 27.84
N TYR A 491 10.31 -8.16 28.46
CA TYR A 491 11.69 -8.20 27.96
C TYR A 491 12.26 -9.62 27.81
N ARG A 492 11.76 -10.59 28.60
CA ARG A 492 12.16 -11.99 28.49
C ARG A 492 11.71 -12.63 27.18
N MET A 493 10.61 -12.11 26.62
CA MET A 493 10.05 -12.59 25.36
C MET A 493 10.73 -11.95 24.15
N VAL A 494 11.24 -10.74 24.30
CA VAL A 494 11.80 -9.96 23.19
C VAL A 494 13.34 -9.87 23.21
N GLY A 495 13.99 -10.56 24.16
CA GLY A 495 15.43 -10.48 24.35
C GLY A 495 15.81 -9.32 25.26
N ARG A 496 16.75 -8.49 24.93
CA ARG A 496 17.39 -7.58 25.83
C ARG A 496 17.19 -6.11 25.52
N PRO A 497 16.29 -5.42 26.16
CA PRO A 497 16.25 -3.97 26.11
C PRO A 497 17.15 -3.37 27.19
N ASP A 498 17.95 -2.39 26.83
CA ASP A 498 18.69 -1.60 27.81
C ASP A 498 17.76 -0.60 28.50
N GLU A 499 16.71 -0.13 27.80
CA GLU A 499 15.65 0.70 28.37
C GLU A 499 14.27 0.35 27.76
N MET A 500 13.34 -0.10 28.57
CA MET A 500 11.94 -0.31 28.21
C MET A 500 11.06 0.70 28.93
N ARG A 501 11.14 1.96 28.55
CA ARG A 501 10.20 2.97 29.04
C ARG A 501 9.25 3.37 27.94
N PRO A 502 7.93 3.09 28.06
CA PRO A 502 6.95 3.62 27.15
C PRO A 502 7.01 5.15 27.12
N VAL A 503 6.97 5.71 25.94
CA VAL A 503 6.84 7.15 25.74
C VAL A 503 5.56 7.42 24.93
N PRO A 504 4.87 8.56 25.13
CA PRO A 504 3.69 8.89 24.36
C PRO A 504 4.00 8.90 22.86
N ALA A 505 3.18 8.23 22.08
CA ALA A 505 3.24 8.29 20.63
C ALA A 505 2.48 9.52 20.14
N GLU A 506 3.20 10.58 19.78
CA GLU A 506 2.59 11.77 19.20
C GLU A 506 2.19 11.53 17.75
N VAL A 507 0.93 11.20 17.54
CA VAL A 507 0.33 11.12 16.20
C VAL A 507 -0.44 12.41 15.92
N PRO A 508 -0.21 13.08 14.78
CA PRO A 508 -0.97 14.28 14.44
C PRO A 508 -2.47 13.99 14.39
N GLN A 509 -3.27 14.78 15.12
CA GLN A 509 -4.74 14.62 15.20
C GLN A 509 -5.44 14.63 13.82
N ARG A 510 -4.81 15.19 12.80
CA ARG A 510 -5.34 15.21 11.42
C ARG A 510 -5.28 13.85 10.70
N MET A 511 -4.51 12.89 11.22
CA MET A 511 -4.40 11.55 10.67
C MET A 511 -5.09 10.50 11.54
N ALA A 512 -5.49 10.85 12.76
CA ALA A 512 -6.42 10.02 13.49
C ALA A 512 -7.70 9.86 12.63
N PRO A 513 -8.23 8.63 12.46
CA PRO A 513 -9.54 8.46 11.84
C PRO A 513 -10.48 9.42 12.57
N ALA A 514 -11.30 10.17 11.82
CA ALA A 514 -12.15 11.22 12.39
C ALA A 514 -12.79 10.66 13.64
N ALA A 515 -12.38 11.18 14.80
CA ALA A 515 -12.91 10.76 16.09
C ALA A 515 -14.43 10.83 15.98
N GLY A 516 -15.11 9.71 16.13
CA GLY A 516 -16.54 9.71 16.24
C GLY A 516 -17.37 8.95 15.21
N ALA A 517 -16.80 8.12 14.35
CA ALA A 517 -17.63 7.17 13.61
C ALA A 517 -17.46 5.76 14.21
N THR A 518 -18.39 5.34 15.01
CA THR A 518 -18.48 3.96 15.50
C THR A 518 -19.40 3.17 14.58
N VAL A 519 -18.94 2.05 14.07
CA VAL A 519 -19.81 1.10 13.37
C VAL A 519 -20.47 0.23 14.42
N VAL A 520 -21.77 0.31 14.48
CA VAL A 520 -22.57 -0.59 15.32
C VAL A 520 -23.14 -1.68 14.43
N VAL A 521 -22.73 -2.91 14.69
CA VAL A 521 -23.34 -4.09 14.07
C VAL A 521 -24.41 -4.60 14.99
N THR A 522 -25.67 -4.55 14.57
CA THR A 522 -26.81 -5.09 15.31
C THR A 522 -27.40 -6.29 14.56
N GLY A 523 -27.78 -7.33 15.32
CA GLY A 523 -28.36 -8.58 14.80
C GLY A 523 -27.44 -9.77 14.99
N HIS A 524 -27.97 -10.85 15.62
CA HIS A 524 -27.25 -12.12 15.79
C HIS A 524 -27.39 -13.02 14.56
N ASP A 525 -28.45 -12.86 13.79
CA ASP A 525 -28.66 -13.58 12.54
C ASP A 525 -27.94 -12.84 11.39
N PRO A 526 -27.11 -13.53 10.58
CA PRO A 526 -26.48 -12.93 9.40
C PRO A 526 -27.47 -12.28 8.41
N ALA A 527 -28.70 -12.77 8.32
CA ALA A 527 -29.76 -12.21 7.46
C ALA A 527 -30.37 -10.93 8.03
N GLU A 528 -30.21 -10.66 9.34
CA GLU A 528 -30.78 -9.49 10.01
C GLU A 528 -29.71 -8.46 10.46
N ARG A 529 -28.44 -8.72 10.13
CA ARG A 529 -27.35 -7.81 10.50
C ARG A 529 -27.51 -6.45 9.84
N ARG A 530 -27.62 -5.43 10.67
CA ARG A 530 -27.55 -4.03 10.26
C ARG A 530 -26.24 -3.43 10.72
N VAL A 531 -25.55 -2.76 9.81
CA VAL A 531 -24.34 -2.00 10.11
C VAL A 531 -24.73 -0.52 10.08
N SER A 532 -24.62 0.17 11.20
CA SER A 532 -24.89 1.59 11.26
C SER A 532 -23.63 2.37 11.63
N LEU A 533 -23.39 3.48 10.94
CA LEU A 533 -22.36 4.47 11.28
C LEU A 533 -22.97 5.43 12.32
N VAL A 534 -22.53 5.31 13.57
CA VAL A 534 -22.92 6.25 14.61
C VAL A 534 -21.84 7.33 14.70
N ARG A 535 -22.17 8.56 14.33
CA ARG A 535 -21.32 9.71 14.64
C ARG A 535 -21.48 10.01 16.13
N GLN A 536 -20.39 9.94 16.89
CA GLN A 536 -20.39 10.61 18.19
C GLN A 536 -20.48 12.12 17.91
N GLN A 537 -21.52 12.76 18.42
CA GLN A 537 -21.57 14.22 18.45
C GLN A 537 -20.49 14.70 19.44
N PRO A 538 -19.83 15.84 19.16
CA PRO A 538 -18.74 16.37 19.96
C PRO A 538 -19.15 16.67 21.40
#